data_39d5e6aeceb88af58e4e851454811fa8
#
_entry.id   39d5e6aeceb88af58e4e851454811fa8
#
_cell.length_a   1.000
_cell.length_b   1.000
_cell.length_c   1.000
_cell.angle_alpha   90.00
_cell.angle_beta   90.00
_cell.angle_gamma   90.00
#
_symmetry.space_group_name_H-M   'P 1'
#
loop_
_entity.id
_entity.type
_entity.pdbx_description
1 polymer ?
#
loop_
_entity_poly.entity_id
_entity_poly.type
_entity_poly.pdbx_seq_one_letter_code
_entity_poly.pdbx_strand_id
1 'polypeptide(L)'
;MKKINNNISPIDLEVIHGTIRAAELEIEAAVERTARSPMIRDQHDYRVALFDGKGRKLTGRSYSAIVEPVFEYFGEDQIFPGDVFFWNDPYNSSGGIGH
;
A
#
# COMPACT_ATOMS: atom_id res chain seq x y z
N MET A 1 -16.78 -7.06 -24.70
CA MET A 1 -16.31 -6.37 -23.48
C MET A 1 -17.44 -5.57 -22.88
N LYS A 2 -17.67 -5.78 -21.60
CA LYS A 2 -18.69 -5.01 -20.92
C LYS A 2 -18.19 -3.61 -20.65
N LYS A 3 -18.93 -2.62 -21.09
CA LYS A 3 -18.58 -1.23 -20.79
C LYS A 3 -18.96 -0.95 -19.33
N ILE A 4 -17.99 -0.55 -18.55
CA ILE A 4 -18.26 -0.08 -17.21
C ILE A 4 -18.80 1.33 -17.34
N ASN A 5 -20.05 1.49 -16.94
CA ASN A 5 -20.62 2.81 -16.91
C ASN A 5 -20.07 3.54 -15.70
N ASN A 6 -19.19 4.44 -15.96
CA ASN A 6 -18.52 5.17 -14.93
C ASN A 6 -19.33 6.44 -14.63
N ASN A 7 -20.18 6.34 -13.61
CA ASN A 7 -20.99 7.46 -13.16
C ASN A 7 -20.26 8.36 -12.18
N ILE A 8 -18.98 8.13 -11.98
CA ILE A 8 -18.19 8.94 -11.05
C ILE A 8 -17.89 10.28 -11.70
N SER A 9 -18.37 11.34 -11.09
CA SER A 9 -18.07 12.69 -11.54
C SER A 9 -16.61 13.04 -11.23
N PRO A 10 -16.01 14.02 -11.93
CA PRO A 10 -14.65 14.46 -11.60
C PRO A 10 -14.51 14.93 -10.15
N ILE A 11 -15.55 15.52 -9.59
CA ILE A 11 -15.55 15.97 -8.20
C ILE A 11 -15.50 14.76 -7.26
N ASP A 12 -16.33 13.74 -7.52
CA ASP A 12 -16.35 12.52 -6.71
C ASP A 12 -15.01 11.80 -6.78
N LEU A 13 -14.43 11.73 -7.96
CA LEU A 13 -13.12 11.10 -8.14
C LEU A 13 -12.05 11.83 -7.34
N GLU A 14 -12.09 13.14 -7.34
CA GLU A 14 -11.14 13.95 -6.58
C GLU A 14 -11.30 13.74 -5.08
N VAL A 15 -12.54 13.65 -4.59
CA VAL A 15 -12.81 13.36 -3.18
C VAL A 15 -12.29 11.99 -2.78
N ILE A 16 -12.54 10.98 -3.59
CA ILE A 16 -12.06 9.63 -3.34
C ILE A 16 -10.53 9.60 -3.30
N HIS A 17 -9.89 10.21 -4.29
CA HIS A 17 -8.43 10.27 -4.37
C HIS A 17 -7.85 11.00 -3.15
N GLY A 18 -8.44 12.12 -2.78
CA GLY A 18 -8.01 12.88 -1.61
C GLY A 18 -8.17 12.11 -0.31
N THR A 19 -9.23 11.34 -0.18
CA THR A 19 -9.47 10.51 1.00
C THR A 19 -8.42 9.40 1.12
N ILE A 20 -8.10 8.74 0.02
CA ILE A 20 -7.07 7.70 0.00
C ILE A 20 -5.71 8.30 0.33
N ARG A 21 -5.39 9.45 -0.23
CA ARG A 21 -4.14 10.15 0.03
C ARG A 21 -4.04 10.58 1.51
N ALA A 22 -5.13 11.05 2.07
CA ALA A 22 -5.19 11.41 3.49
C ALA A 22 -4.94 10.20 4.39
N ALA A 23 -5.50 9.06 4.03
CA ALA A 23 -5.26 7.81 4.76
C ALA A 23 -3.79 7.41 4.72
N GLU A 24 -3.15 7.51 3.55
CA GLU A 24 -1.71 7.25 3.41
C GLU A 24 -0.90 8.14 4.35
N LEU A 25 -1.18 9.43 4.36
CA LEU A 25 -0.47 10.38 5.22
C LEU A 25 -0.71 10.11 6.70
N GLU A 26 -1.89 9.67 7.06
CA GLU A 26 -2.22 9.30 8.43
C GLU A 26 -1.43 8.06 8.89
N ILE A 27 -1.29 7.08 8.00
CA ILE A 27 -0.48 5.89 8.28
C ILE A 27 0.98 6.29 8.47
N GLU A 28 1.50 7.13 7.60
CA GLU A 28 2.88 7.63 7.72
C GLU A 28 3.10 8.32 9.05
N ALA A 29 2.20 9.19 9.45
CA ALA A 29 2.30 9.89 10.72
C ALA A 29 2.26 8.93 11.91
N ALA A 30 1.43 7.89 11.83
CA ALA A 30 1.35 6.88 12.88
C ALA A 30 2.64 6.06 12.98
N VAL A 31 3.22 5.69 11.85
CA VAL A 31 4.49 4.96 11.81
C VAL A 31 5.59 5.79 12.46
N GLU A 32 5.72 7.05 12.09
CA GLU A 32 6.73 7.93 12.66
C GLU A 32 6.55 8.12 14.17
N ARG A 33 5.30 8.30 14.60
CA ARG A 33 4.96 8.54 16.01
C ARG A 33 5.26 7.34 16.88
N THR A 34 5.11 6.13 16.35
CA THR A 34 5.25 4.90 17.12
C THR A 34 6.58 4.19 16.91
N ALA A 35 7.33 4.56 15.88
CA ALA A 35 8.60 3.92 15.58
C ALA A 35 9.66 4.25 16.65
N ARG A 36 10.42 3.23 17.00
CA ARG A 36 11.55 3.37 17.93
C ARG A 36 12.86 3.58 17.19
N SER A 37 12.94 3.12 15.95
CA SER A 37 14.14 3.24 15.16
C SER A 37 14.35 4.69 14.69
N PRO A 38 15.53 5.30 14.94
CA PRO A 38 15.82 6.62 14.40
C PRO A 38 15.80 6.66 12.87
N MET A 39 16.11 5.55 12.21
CA MET A 39 16.05 5.45 10.76
C MET A 39 14.64 5.70 10.25
N ILE A 40 13.65 5.19 10.94
CA ILE A 40 12.25 5.35 10.55
C ILE A 40 11.70 6.68 11.06
N ARG A 41 11.89 6.95 12.36
CA ARG A 41 11.31 8.12 12.99
C ARG A 41 11.90 9.44 12.51
N ASP A 42 13.22 9.49 12.40
CA ASP A 42 13.92 10.74 12.12
C ASP A 42 14.35 10.87 10.66
N GLN A 43 14.72 9.75 10.01
CA GLN A 43 15.19 9.76 8.62
C GLN A 43 14.12 9.32 7.63
N HIS A 44 12.94 8.94 8.10
CA HIS A 44 11.81 8.54 7.26
C HIS A 44 12.14 7.39 6.30
N ASP A 45 12.96 6.44 6.76
CA ASP A 45 13.36 5.30 5.93
C ASP A 45 12.30 4.21 5.94
N TYR A 46 11.16 4.51 5.34
CA TYR A 46 10.04 3.60 5.19
C TYR A 46 9.16 4.04 4.02
N ARG A 47 8.27 3.16 3.62
CA ARG A 47 7.32 3.46 2.53
C ARG A 47 5.95 2.94 2.92
N VAL A 48 4.94 3.69 2.54
CA VAL A 48 3.54 3.34 2.76
C VAL A 48 2.82 3.39 1.42
N ALA A 49 1.95 2.42 1.18
CA ALA A 49 1.11 2.40 0.01
C ALA A 49 -0.19 1.70 0.32
N LEU A 50 -1.24 2.11 -0.37
CA LEU A 50 -2.55 1.47 -0.29
C LEU A 50 -2.83 0.75 -1.61
N PHE A 51 -3.47 -0.40 -1.51
CA PHE A 51 -3.77 -1.26 -2.64
C PHE A 51 -5.24 -1.61 -2.64
N ASP A 52 -5.78 -1.93 -3.81
CA ASP A 52 -7.13 -2.46 -3.91
C ASP A 52 -7.13 -3.98 -3.66
N GLY A 53 -8.31 -4.59 -3.70
CA GLY A 53 -8.45 -6.02 -3.44
C GLY A 53 -7.79 -6.93 -4.47
N LYS A 54 -7.34 -6.36 -5.58
CA LYS A 54 -6.62 -7.09 -6.61
C LYS A 54 -5.11 -6.89 -6.53
N GLY A 55 -4.64 -6.17 -5.53
CA GLY A 55 -3.23 -5.89 -5.36
C GLY A 55 -2.71 -4.76 -6.23
N ARG A 56 -3.59 -3.96 -6.81
CA ARG A 56 -3.18 -2.79 -7.60
C ARG A 56 -2.96 -1.60 -6.70
N LYS A 57 -1.85 -0.92 -6.92
CA LYS A 57 -1.46 0.22 -6.09
C LYS A 57 -2.38 1.42 -6.35
N LEU A 58 -3.00 1.92 -5.30
CA LEU A 58 -3.87 3.09 -5.37
C LEU A 58 -3.11 4.37 -5.05
N THR A 59 -2.16 4.29 -4.13
CA THR A 59 -1.36 5.43 -3.73
C THR A 59 0.01 4.95 -3.28
N GLY A 60 0.91 5.89 -3.03
CA GLY A 60 2.27 5.58 -2.67
C GLY A 60 3.23 5.83 -3.83
N ARG A 61 4.49 5.82 -3.54
CA ARG A 61 5.53 6.07 -4.54
C ARG A 61 5.78 4.82 -5.38
N SER A 62 6.31 5.01 -6.58
CA SER A 62 6.55 3.90 -7.51
C SER A 62 7.45 2.82 -6.94
N TYR A 63 8.34 3.17 -6.05
CA TYR A 63 9.28 2.24 -5.42
C TYR A 63 8.83 1.78 -4.04
N SER A 64 7.58 2.01 -3.67
CA SER A 64 7.05 1.47 -2.42
C SER A 64 6.79 -0.03 -2.56
N ALA A 65 6.54 -0.69 -1.43
CA ALA A 65 6.35 -2.13 -1.38
C ALA A 65 5.29 -2.60 -2.39
N ILE A 66 5.43 -3.82 -2.82
CA ILE A 66 4.48 -4.49 -3.69
C ILE A 66 3.85 -5.65 -2.93
N VAL A 67 2.63 -6.01 -3.32
CA VAL A 67 1.90 -7.10 -2.65
C VAL A 67 1.81 -8.36 -3.51
N GLU A 68 2.35 -8.32 -4.72
CA GLU A 68 2.34 -9.45 -5.64
C GLU A 68 2.87 -10.75 -5.01
N PRO A 69 3.98 -10.74 -4.24
CA PRO A 69 4.45 -11.97 -3.62
C PRO A 69 3.44 -12.62 -2.69
N VAL A 70 2.59 -11.83 -2.04
CA VAL A 70 1.55 -12.38 -1.16
C VAL A 70 0.53 -13.16 -1.99
N PHE A 71 0.09 -12.61 -3.11
CA PHE A 71 -0.87 -13.26 -3.99
C PHE A 71 -0.27 -14.52 -4.65
N GLU A 72 0.99 -14.46 -5.01
CA GLU A 72 1.68 -15.61 -5.61
C GLU A 72 1.85 -16.76 -4.63
N TYR A 73 2.17 -16.44 -3.38
CA TYR A 73 2.44 -17.44 -2.36
C TYR A 73 1.18 -18.10 -1.81
N PHE A 74 0.17 -17.28 -1.49
CA PHE A 74 -1.03 -17.80 -0.81
C PHE A 74 -2.21 -18.03 -1.75
N GLY A 75 -2.27 -17.33 -2.86
CA GLY A 75 -3.44 -17.33 -3.71
C GLY A 75 -4.52 -16.38 -3.17
N GLU A 76 -5.31 -15.85 -4.08
CA GLU A 76 -6.32 -14.85 -3.75
C GLU A 76 -7.39 -15.40 -2.80
N ASP A 77 -7.72 -16.67 -2.92
CA ASP A 77 -8.73 -17.35 -2.11
C ASP A 77 -8.27 -17.64 -0.67
N GLN A 78 -7.00 -17.45 -0.39
CA GLN A 78 -6.43 -17.67 0.94
C GLN A 78 -6.16 -16.36 1.69
N ILE A 79 -6.60 -15.24 1.14
CA ILE A 79 -6.39 -13.91 1.72
C ILE A 79 -7.73 -13.38 2.21
N PHE A 80 -7.84 -13.14 3.49
CA PHE A 80 -9.09 -12.74 4.13
C PHE A 80 -8.95 -11.39 4.82
N PRO A 81 -10.09 -10.65 4.98
CA PRO A 81 -10.06 -9.41 5.73
C PRO A 81 -9.49 -9.61 7.13
N GLY A 82 -8.62 -8.69 7.54
CA GLY A 82 -7.95 -8.79 8.84
C GLY A 82 -6.64 -9.53 8.83
N ASP A 83 -6.30 -10.20 7.74
CA ASP A 83 -5.01 -10.87 7.62
C ASP A 83 -3.88 -9.86 7.60
N VAL A 84 -2.77 -10.22 8.23
CA VAL A 84 -1.54 -9.43 8.21
C VAL A 84 -0.41 -10.34 7.70
N PHE A 85 0.32 -9.87 6.71
CA PHE A 85 1.43 -10.61 6.13
C PHE A 85 2.72 -9.91 6.47
N PHE A 86 3.72 -10.71 6.81
CA PHE A 86 5.01 -10.20 7.22
C PHE A 86 6.11 -11.02 6.51
N TRP A 87 7.02 -10.32 5.85
CA TRP A 87 8.14 -11.01 5.21
C TRP A 87 9.36 -10.10 5.13
N ASN A 88 10.51 -10.74 4.92
CA ASN A 88 11.78 -10.04 4.73
C ASN A 88 12.57 -10.81 3.69
N ASP A 89 12.17 -10.69 2.43
CA ASP A 89 12.77 -11.39 1.32
C ASP A 89 13.22 -10.37 0.26
N PRO A 90 14.52 -10.07 0.18
CA PRO A 90 15.01 -9.07 -0.76
C PRO A 90 14.86 -9.49 -2.22
N TYR A 91 14.69 -10.77 -2.49
CA TYR A 91 14.55 -11.26 -3.86
C TYR A 91 13.14 -11.06 -4.41
N ASN A 92 12.14 -10.97 -3.54
CA ASN A 92 10.75 -10.81 -3.94
C ASN A 92 10.15 -9.47 -3.53
N SER A 93 10.90 -8.61 -2.87
CA SER A 93 10.43 -7.29 -2.50
C SER A 93 10.96 -6.23 -3.47
N SER A 94 10.18 -5.19 -3.66
CA SER A 94 10.60 -4.08 -4.52
C SER A 94 11.61 -3.21 -3.79
N GLY A 95 12.60 -2.76 -4.50
CA GLY A 95 13.61 -1.83 -3.99
C GLY A 95 14.51 -2.48 -2.94
N GLY A 96 15.66 -2.21 -2.84
CA GLY A 96 16.71 -2.61 -1.93
C GLY A 96 16.45 -3.73 -0.92
N ILE A 97 17.40 -4.03 -0.12
CA ILE A 97 17.33 -5.11 0.85
C ILE A 97 16.37 -4.75 1.97
N GLY A 98 15.26 -5.49 2.07
CA GLY A 98 14.33 -5.36 3.20
C GLY A 98 13.53 -4.07 3.26
N HIS A 99 13.42 -3.37 2.18
CA HIS A 99 12.56 -2.19 2.13
C HIS A 99 11.09 -2.53 2.02
#